data_77cd88a7fa6a048196e0a3db624e4260
#
_entry.id   77cd88a7fa6a048196e0a3db624e4260
#
_cell.length_a   1.000
_cell.length_b   1.000
_cell.length_c   1.000
_cell.angle_alpha   90.00
_cell.angle_beta   90.00
_cell.angle_gamma   90.00
#
_symmetry.space_group_name_H-M   'P 1'
#
loop_
_entity.id
_entity.type
_entity.pdbx_description
1 polymer ?
#
loop_
_entity_poly.entity_id
_entity_poly.type
_entity_poly.pdbx_seq_one_letter_code
_entity_poly.pdbx_strand_id
1 'polypeptide(L)'
;LHPYLAPFKCAVLPLSKKLGDKAMEIRNELAKDFMVDYDDAGSIGKRYRREDEIGTPLCVTVDFQTVGDENTPADNCVTVRDRDTMEQVRIPIAELKNYIAEKCAF
;
A
#
# COMPACT_ATOMS: atom_id res chain seq x y z
N LEU A 1 13.31 -1.93 -11.34
CA LEU A 1 12.78 -1.03 -12.38
C LEU A 1 12.65 0.39 -11.85
N HIS A 2 12.88 1.35 -12.72
CA HIS A 2 12.59 2.74 -12.42
C HIS A 2 11.07 2.90 -12.20
N PRO A 3 10.61 3.72 -11.23
CA PRO A 3 9.17 3.90 -10.98
C PRO A 3 8.36 4.27 -12.22
N TYR A 4 8.94 5.00 -13.14
CA TYR A 4 8.30 5.39 -14.39
C TYR A 4 7.99 4.18 -15.29
N LEU A 5 8.85 3.16 -15.25
CA LEU A 5 8.74 1.98 -16.11
C LEU A 5 7.96 0.84 -15.44
N ALA A 6 7.71 0.92 -14.14
CA ALA A 6 6.98 -0.12 -13.42
C ALA A 6 5.52 -0.17 -13.87
N PRO A 7 4.93 -1.38 -14.04
CA PRO A 7 3.52 -1.50 -14.44
C PRO A 7 2.56 -0.93 -13.43
N PHE A 8 2.90 -0.99 -12.14
CA PHE A 8 2.09 -0.42 -11.06
C PHE A 8 2.90 0.62 -10.30
N LYS A 9 2.23 1.70 -9.86
CA LYS A 9 2.85 2.73 -9.03
C LYS A 9 2.89 2.31 -7.57
N CYS A 10 1.90 1.57 -7.12
CA CYS A 10 1.88 1.00 -5.78
C CYS A 10 1.03 -0.26 -5.74
N ALA A 11 1.15 -1.00 -4.65
CA ALA A 11 0.31 -2.15 -4.39
C ALA A 11 -0.31 -2.00 -3.01
N VAL A 12 -1.56 -2.44 -2.85
CA VAL A 12 -2.26 -2.43 -1.57
C VAL A 12 -2.30 -3.85 -1.03
N LEU A 13 -1.76 -4.04 0.16
CA LEU A 13 -1.59 -5.35 0.79
C LEU A 13 -2.27 -5.35 2.16
N PRO A 14 -3.42 -6.03 2.32
CA PRO A 14 -4.00 -6.18 3.66
C PRO A 14 -3.15 -7.15 4.48
N LEU A 15 -2.88 -6.81 5.73
CA LEU A 15 -2.11 -7.68 6.62
C LEU A 15 -2.84 -9.00 6.89
N SER A 16 -4.17 -8.95 6.91
CA SER A 16 -5.04 -10.09 7.13
C SER A 16 -6.23 -10.00 6.17
N LYS A 17 -6.80 -11.15 5.81
CA LYS A 17 -8.02 -11.19 4.98
C LYS A 17 -9.19 -10.45 5.61
N LYS A 18 -9.20 -10.32 6.94
CA LYS A 18 -10.22 -9.55 7.66
C LYS A 18 -10.17 -8.06 7.31
N LEU A 19 -9.05 -7.58 6.80
CA LEU A 19 -8.84 -6.19 6.39
C LEU A 19 -9.10 -5.97 4.91
N GLY A 20 -9.54 -7.00 4.18
CA GLY A 20 -9.71 -6.95 2.74
C GLY A 20 -10.65 -5.85 2.26
N ASP A 21 -11.77 -5.63 2.96
CA ASP A 21 -12.74 -4.61 2.58
C ASP A 21 -12.13 -3.21 2.65
N LYS A 22 -11.39 -2.93 3.74
CA LYS A 22 -10.72 -1.63 3.89
C LYS A 22 -9.60 -1.47 2.88
N ALA A 23 -8.82 -2.51 2.65
CA ALA A 23 -7.75 -2.50 1.67
C ALA A 23 -8.28 -2.27 0.26
N MET A 24 -9.39 -2.91 -0.10
CA MET A 24 -10.03 -2.74 -1.41
C MET A 24 -10.58 -1.33 -1.57
N GLU A 25 -11.15 -0.76 -0.52
CA GLU A 25 -11.61 0.63 -0.52
C GLU A 25 -10.47 1.58 -0.85
N ILE A 26 -9.32 1.40 -0.20
CA ILE A 26 -8.13 2.21 -0.44
C ILE A 26 -7.61 1.99 -1.85
N ARG A 27 -7.54 0.74 -2.29
CA ARG A 27 -7.11 0.40 -3.65
C ARG A 27 -7.99 1.09 -4.70
N ASN A 28 -9.30 1.02 -4.54
CA ASN A 28 -10.23 1.62 -5.50
C ASN A 28 -10.09 3.14 -5.53
N GLU A 29 -9.86 3.76 -4.39
CA GLU A 29 -9.65 5.20 -4.33
C GLU A 29 -8.36 5.61 -5.05
N LEU A 30 -7.27 4.87 -4.82
CA LEU A 30 -5.99 5.14 -5.47
C LEU A 30 -6.05 4.82 -6.97
N ALA A 31 -6.83 3.83 -7.38
CA ALA A 31 -6.94 3.41 -8.78
C ALA A 31 -7.56 4.47 -9.69
N LYS A 32 -8.19 5.48 -9.12
CA LYS A 32 -8.72 6.61 -9.88
C LYS A 32 -7.60 7.45 -10.49
N ASP A 33 -6.42 7.45 -9.87
CA ASP A 33 -5.30 8.30 -10.28
C ASP A 33 -4.05 7.51 -10.69
N PHE A 34 -3.93 6.24 -10.24
CA PHE A 34 -2.72 5.43 -10.44
C PHE A 34 -3.06 4.01 -10.86
N MET A 35 -2.07 3.34 -11.47
CA MET A 35 -2.13 1.89 -11.65
C MET A 35 -1.75 1.26 -10.33
N VAL A 36 -2.70 0.56 -9.71
CA VAL A 36 -2.56 -0.01 -8.35
C VAL A 36 -2.85 -1.49 -8.38
N ASP A 37 -1.92 -2.30 -7.87
CA ASP A 37 -2.12 -3.73 -7.68
C ASP A 37 -2.74 -4.01 -6.31
N TYR A 38 -3.34 -5.18 -6.16
CA TYR A 38 -3.90 -5.66 -4.91
C TYR A 38 -3.50 -7.11 -4.73
N ASP A 39 -2.94 -7.46 -3.57
CA ASP A 39 -2.49 -8.82 -3.30
C ASP A 39 -2.79 -9.20 -1.86
N ASP A 40 -3.65 -10.19 -1.66
CA ASP A 40 -3.99 -10.71 -0.34
C ASP A 40 -3.64 -12.19 -0.18
N ALA A 41 -2.93 -12.77 -1.14
CA ALA A 41 -2.60 -14.20 -1.14
C ALA A 41 -1.27 -14.49 -0.45
N GLY A 42 -1.25 -15.56 0.35
CA GLY A 42 -0.04 -16.01 1.03
C GLY A 42 0.38 -15.09 2.20
N SER A 43 1.61 -15.26 2.67
CA SER A 43 2.13 -14.46 3.76
C SER A 43 2.50 -13.06 3.26
N ILE A 44 2.57 -12.10 4.20
CA ILE A 44 2.94 -10.73 3.84
C ILE A 44 4.35 -10.66 3.24
N GLY A 45 5.27 -11.47 3.72
CA GLY A 45 6.62 -11.52 3.16
C GLY A 45 6.66 -11.97 1.72
N LYS A 46 5.84 -12.98 1.37
CA LYS A 46 5.72 -13.44 -0.02
C LYS A 46 5.10 -12.38 -0.91
N ARG A 47 4.14 -11.62 -0.39
CA ARG A 47 3.49 -10.54 -1.14
C ARG A 47 4.47 -9.41 -1.45
N TYR A 48 5.29 -9.00 -0.48
CA TYR A 48 6.34 -8.01 -0.72
C TYR A 48 7.33 -8.50 -1.78
N ARG A 49 7.70 -9.77 -1.72
CA ARG A 49 8.65 -10.34 -2.69
C ARG A 49 8.08 -10.32 -4.11
N ARG A 50 6.81 -10.68 -4.28
CA ARG A 50 6.15 -10.62 -5.60
C ARG A 50 6.13 -9.21 -6.15
N GLU A 51 5.82 -8.22 -5.32
CA GLU A 51 5.79 -6.84 -5.77
C GLU A 51 7.18 -6.32 -6.11
N ASP A 52 8.21 -6.73 -5.37
CA ASP A 52 9.59 -6.40 -5.69
C ASP A 52 9.99 -6.97 -7.05
N GLU A 53 9.58 -8.19 -7.37
CA GLU A 53 9.86 -8.84 -8.66
C GLU A 53 9.17 -8.13 -9.82
N ILE A 54 7.95 -7.65 -9.62
CA ILE A 54 7.21 -6.89 -10.62
C ILE A 54 7.83 -5.49 -10.81
N GLY A 55 8.53 -5.00 -9.79
CA GLY A 55 9.14 -3.67 -9.82
C GLY A 55 8.25 -2.57 -9.25
N THR A 56 7.22 -2.94 -8.50
CA THR A 56 6.32 -1.97 -7.86
C THR A 56 7.09 -1.14 -6.84
N PRO A 57 7.16 0.19 -6.98
CA PRO A 57 8.03 1.01 -6.13
C PRO A 57 7.54 1.17 -4.70
N LEU A 58 6.23 1.17 -4.48
CA LEU A 58 5.63 1.40 -3.15
C LEU A 58 4.63 0.31 -2.81
N CYS A 59 4.68 -0.18 -1.57
CA CYS A 59 3.70 -1.13 -1.05
C CYS A 59 2.96 -0.49 0.11
N VAL A 60 1.63 -0.44 0.03
CA VAL A 60 0.76 0.12 1.06
C VAL A 60 0.20 -1.03 1.88
N THR A 61 0.55 -1.11 3.15
CA THR A 61 0.08 -2.17 4.05
C THR A 61 -1.04 -1.64 4.94
N VAL A 62 -2.17 -2.32 4.90
CA VAL A 62 -3.32 -2.03 5.75
C VAL A 62 -3.29 -2.98 6.94
N ASP A 63 -3.21 -2.44 8.15
CA ASP A 63 -3.12 -3.22 9.37
C ASP A 63 -4.32 -2.99 10.29
N PHE A 64 -4.33 -3.67 11.45
CA PHE A 64 -5.43 -3.57 12.38
C PHE A 64 -5.56 -2.19 13.02
N GLN A 65 -4.47 -1.45 13.13
CA GLN A 65 -4.50 -0.07 13.64
C GLN A 65 -5.20 0.87 12.68
N THR A 66 -5.15 0.57 11.39
CA THR A 66 -5.82 1.38 10.36
C THR A 66 -7.33 1.45 10.61
N VAL A 67 -7.94 0.32 10.95
CA VAL A 67 -9.39 0.23 11.17
C VAL A 67 -9.78 0.36 12.64
N GLY A 68 -8.84 0.07 13.55
CA GLY A 68 -9.12 0.08 15.00
C GLY A 68 -9.94 -1.11 15.46
N ASP A 69 -10.22 -1.16 16.74
CA ASP A 69 -11.08 -2.17 17.35
C ASP A 69 -11.85 -1.55 18.53
N GLU A 70 -12.52 -2.40 19.34
CA GLU A 70 -13.33 -1.94 20.48
C GLU A 70 -12.50 -1.18 21.52
N ASN A 71 -11.22 -1.54 21.67
CA ASN A 71 -10.32 -0.98 22.67
C ASN A 71 -9.40 0.10 22.12
N THR A 72 -9.17 0.11 20.80
CA THR A 72 -8.22 1.00 20.15
C THR A 72 -8.91 1.71 19.00
N PRO A 73 -8.98 3.04 19.00
CA PRO A 73 -9.61 3.77 17.88
C PRO A 73 -8.79 3.61 16.60
N ALA A 74 -9.48 3.66 15.47
CA ALA A 74 -8.84 3.64 14.16
C ALA A 74 -7.95 4.89 14.01
N ASP A 75 -6.71 4.70 13.52
CA ASP A 75 -5.82 5.84 13.27
C ASP A 75 -5.91 6.34 11.83
N ASN A 76 -6.60 5.62 10.94
CA ASN A 76 -6.78 5.94 9.52
C ASN A 76 -5.44 6.16 8.81
N CYS A 77 -4.40 5.47 9.24
CA CYS A 77 -3.07 5.52 8.64
C CYS A 77 -2.71 4.15 8.09
N VAL A 78 -1.84 4.15 7.10
CA VAL A 78 -1.31 2.92 6.50
C VAL A 78 0.21 2.99 6.50
N THR A 79 0.86 1.83 6.41
CA THR A 79 2.32 1.76 6.30
C THR A 79 2.69 1.70 4.83
N VAL A 80 3.56 2.60 4.39
CA VAL A 80 4.08 2.61 3.02
C VAL A 80 5.54 2.18 3.06
N ARG A 81 5.86 1.12 2.32
CA ARG A 81 7.22 0.60 2.20
C ARG A 81 7.78 0.96 0.84
N ASP A 82 8.96 1.58 0.83
CA ASP A 82 9.68 1.94 -0.38
C ASP A 82 10.58 0.78 -0.79
N ARG A 83 10.44 0.30 -2.02
CA ARG A 83 11.21 -0.82 -2.53
C ARG A 83 12.71 -0.53 -2.58
N ASP A 84 13.08 0.68 -3.01
CA ASP A 84 14.48 1.01 -3.25
C ASP A 84 15.25 1.28 -1.96
N THR A 85 14.62 1.99 -1.01
CA THR A 85 15.27 2.35 0.25
C THR A 85 14.98 1.36 1.37
N MET A 86 13.94 0.52 1.20
CA MET A 86 13.42 -0.39 2.22
C MET A 86 12.86 0.34 3.45
N GLU A 87 12.70 1.64 3.36
CA GLU A 87 12.11 2.43 4.44
C GLU A 87 10.61 2.22 4.53
N GLN A 88 10.09 2.28 5.73
CA GLN A 88 8.66 2.18 5.99
C GLN A 88 8.24 3.42 6.77
N VAL A 89 7.17 4.06 6.31
CA VAL A 89 6.61 5.24 6.97
C VAL A 89 5.11 5.04 7.15
N ARG A 90 4.57 5.62 8.22
CA ARG A 90 3.14 5.58 8.47
C ARG A 90 2.51 6.89 8.03
N ILE A 91 1.51 6.80 7.14
CA ILE A 91 0.94 7.97 6.46
C ILE A 91 -0.58 7.93 6.60
N PRO A 92 -1.21 9.07 6.92
CA PRO A 92 -2.68 9.15 6.92
C PRO A 92 -3.24 8.84 5.52
N ILE A 93 -4.33 8.08 5.48
CA ILE A 93 -4.98 7.73 4.21
C ILE A 93 -5.33 8.97 3.40
N ALA A 94 -5.74 10.05 4.07
CA ALA A 94 -6.08 11.31 3.41
C ALA A 94 -4.90 11.94 2.66
N GLU A 95 -3.66 11.63 3.04
CA GLU A 95 -2.45 12.17 2.41
C GLU A 95 -1.76 11.17 1.48
N LEU A 96 -2.30 9.95 1.40
CA LEU A 96 -1.65 8.86 0.68
C LEU A 96 -1.47 9.17 -0.81
N LYS A 97 -2.48 9.74 -1.46
CA LYS A 97 -2.40 10.10 -2.88
C LYS A 97 -1.29 11.10 -3.15
N ASN A 98 -1.17 12.11 -2.32
CA ASN A 98 -0.14 13.12 -2.46
C ASN A 98 1.26 12.52 -2.26
N TYR A 99 1.39 11.62 -1.29
CA TYR A 99 2.65 10.94 -1.03
C TYR A 99 3.09 10.10 -2.24
N ILE A 100 2.16 9.31 -2.80
CA ILE A 100 2.45 8.46 -3.95
C ILE A 100 2.81 9.31 -5.16
N ALA A 101 2.04 10.37 -5.42
CA ALA A 101 2.29 11.26 -6.54
C ALA A 101 3.68 11.91 -6.45
N GLU A 102 4.07 12.33 -5.25
CA GLU A 102 5.38 12.93 -5.01
C GLU A 102 6.51 11.93 -5.23
N LYS A 103 6.37 10.71 -4.70
CA LYS A 103 7.39 9.67 -4.83
C LYS A 103 7.53 9.14 -6.26
N CYS A 104 6.46 9.16 -7.02
CA CYS A 104 6.44 8.64 -8.40
C CYS A 104 6.40 9.76 -9.45
N ALA A 105 6.67 11.01 -9.06
CA ALA A 105 6.72 12.15 -9.97
C ALA A 105 7.97 12.10 -10.85
N PHE A 106 7.83 12.62 -12.06
CA PHE A 106 8.90 12.60 -13.06
C PHE A 106 9.12 13.99 -13.65
#